data_359dffcb48e3eb14f2d2f84762e609e8
#
_entry.id   359dffcb48e3eb14f2d2f84762e609e8
#
_cell.length_a   1.000
_cell.length_b   1.000
_cell.length_c   1.000
_cell.angle_alpha   90.00
_cell.angle_beta   90.00
_cell.angle_gamma   90.00
#
_symmetry.space_group_name_H-M   'P 1'
#
loop_
_entity.id
_entity.type
_entity.pdbx_description
1 polymer ?
#
loop_
_entity_poly.entity_id
_entity_poly.type
_entity_poly.pdbx_seq_one_letter_code
_entity_poly.pdbx_strand_id
1 'polypeptide(L)'
;MENLRFLSVSLQLAARLASLGCRRFVGAGTCFEYEPSPGYLAENCSTGPSSLYAATKLGCYLALEQLSKLMGMEVTWLRFFYLFGPYEDERRLVPSVICSLLKDQEAKVTRGDQIRDFLHVEDMAAAICAVAQSHLTGVVNIGSGQPVTVRDLVSKIGEILDRQKLIKLGALPYSGSEPMSICADNSRLTQNTQWVPRYNLEHGLRHTVEWWQLHLASHPSQEWEGLPGA
;
A
#
# COMPACT_ATOMS: atom_id res chain seq x y z
N MET A 1 -2.36 12.98 16.11
CA MET A 1 -1.74 12.49 17.39
C MET A 1 -1.40 11.00 17.30
N GLU A 2 -2.20 10.19 16.62
CA GLU A 2 -2.01 8.73 16.49
C GLU A 2 -0.67 8.36 15.81
N ASN A 3 -0.30 9.02 14.71
CA ASN A 3 0.98 8.80 14.03
C ASN A 3 2.19 8.96 14.95
N LEU A 4 2.18 9.93 15.85
CA LEU A 4 3.26 10.13 16.83
C LEU A 4 3.28 9.02 17.90
N ARG A 5 2.11 8.53 18.29
CA ARG A 5 1.99 7.37 19.19
C ARG A 5 2.58 6.12 18.55
N PHE A 6 2.23 5.82 17.30
CA PHE A 6 2.79 4.68 16.57
C PHE A 6 4.31 4.78 16.42
N LEU A 7 4.85 5.96 16.12
CA LEU A 7 6.30 6.19 16.08
C LEU A 7 6.95 5.80 17.42
N SER A 8 6.44 6.37 18.52
CA SER A 8 7.00 6.13 19.87
C SER A 8 6.92 4.65 20.26
N VAL A 9 5.75 4.02 20.09
CA VAL A 9 5.53 2.60 20.45
C VAL A 9 6.39 1.68 19.60
N SER A 10 6.53 1.94 18.28
CA SER A 10 7.35 1.12 17.40
C SER A 10 8.83 1.14 17.79
N LEU A 11 9.37 2.30 18.16
CA LEU A 11 10.75 2.43 18.61
C LEU A 11 10.99 1.75 19.97
N GLN A 12 10.06 1.90 20.92
CA GLN A 12 10.11 1.23 22.21
C GLN A 12 10.06 -0.29 22.06
N LEU A 13 9.17 -0.80 21.19
CA LEU A 13 9.06 -2.23 20.89
C LEU A 13 10.37 -2.76 20.30
N ALA A 14 10.92 -2.10 19.29
CA ALA A 14 12.16 -2.52 18.66
C ALA A 14 13.34 -2.53 19.66
N ALA A 15 13.48 -1.49 20.48
CA ALA A 15 14.53 -1.43 21.51
C ALA A 15 14.37 -2.56 22.54
N ARG A 16 13.12 -2.83 22.96
CA ARG A 16 12.86 -3.92 23.90
C ARG A 16 13.16 -5.29 23.29
N LEU A 17 12.72 -5.52 22.04
CA LEU A 17 13.01 -6.79 21.35
C LEU A 17 14.52 -7.00 21.16
N ALA A 18 15.26 -5.95 20.78
CA ALA A 18 16.71 -6.01 20.67
C ALA A 18 17.37 -6.39 22.00
N SER A 19 16.95 -5.78 23.13
CA SER A 19 17.48 -6.11 24.47
C SER A 19 17.16 -7.53 24.91
N LEU A 20 16.17 -8.19 24.31
CA LEU A 20 15.79 -9.58 24.54
C LEU A 20 16.46 -10.56 23.55
N GLY A 21 17.39 -10.10 22.73
CA GLY A 21 18.13 -10.92 21.78
C GLY A 21 17.46 -11.09 20.40
N CYS A 22 16.44 -10.29 20.08
CA CYS A 22 15.91 -10.25 18.71
C CYS A 22 17.00 -9.74 17.76
N ARG A 23 17.33 -10.55 16.75
CA ARG A 23 18.39 -10.24 15.80
C ARG A 23 17.93 -9.52 14.55
N ARG A 24 16.62 -9.51 14.27
CA ARG A 24 16.07 -8.90 13.07
C ARG A 24 14.71 -8.29 13.32
N PHE A 25 14.52 -7.07 12.83
CA PHE A 25 13.26 -6.33 12.89
C PHE A 25 12.83 -5.93 11.48
N VAL A 26 11.60 -6.25 11.10
CA VAL A 26 11.01 -5.86 9.81
C VAL A 26 9.91 -4.85 10.10
N GLY A 27 10.08 -3.62 9.61
CA GLY A 27 9.15 -2.52 9.85
C GLY A 27 8.38 -2.10 8.59
N ALA A 28 7.17 -1.57 8.80
CA ALA A 28 6.26 -1.12 7.76
C ALA A 28 6.39 0.38 7.50
N GLY A 29 6.92 0.75 6.35
CA GLY A 29 7.00 2.10 5.79
C GLY A 29 5.94 2.38 4.74
N THR A 30 6.18 3.41 3.93
CA THR A 30 5.28 3.86 2.87
C THR A 30 6.02 4.50 1.71
N CYS A 31 5.51 4.39 0.49
CA CYS A 31 6.03 5.10 -0.68
C CYS A 31 5.95 6.64 -0.53
N PHE A 32 5.09 7.15 0.36
CA PHE A 32 5.00 8.58 0.66
C PHE A 32 6.19 9.16 1.43
N GLU A 33 7.16 8.33 1.83
CA GLU A 33 8.44 8.78 2.36
C GLU A 33 9.34 9.39 1.28
N TYR A 34 9.14 8.99 0.01
CA TYR A 34 9.88 9.54 -1.12
C TYR A 34 9.44 10.96 -1.47
N GLU A 35 10.37 11.72 -1.98
CA GLU A 35 10.06 12.94 -2.71
C GLU A 35 9.38 12.56 -4.04
N PRO A 36 8.25 13.18 -4.39
CA PRO A 36 7.59 12.91 -5.67
C PRO A 36 8.53 13.19 -6.85
N SER A 37 8.77 12.19 -7.67
CA SER A 37 9.59 12.32 -8.88
C SER A 37 8.99 11.55 -10.04
N PRO A 38 9.25 11.96 -11.30
CA PRO A 38 8.83 11.20 -12.47
C PRO A 38 9.51 9.82 -12.53
N GLY A 39 8.79 8.81 -13.05
CA GLY A 39 9.34 7.47 -13.27
C GLY A 39 9.21 6.54 -12.07
N TYR A 40 10.11 5.58 -11.99
CA TYR A 40 10.14 4.58 -10.92
C TYR A 40 10.90 5.08 -9.70
N LEU A 41 10.35 4.82 -8.52
CA LEU A 41 10.97 5.14 -7.24
C LEU A 41 11.81 3.95 -6.77
N ALA A 42 13.12 4.07 -6.88
CA ALA A 42 14.07 3.11 -6.30
C ALA A 42 14.39 3.47 -4.84
N GLU A 43 14.94 2.52 -4.08
CA GLU A 43 15.19 2.69 -2.65
C GLU A 43 16.23 3.79 -2.32
N ASN A 44 17.06 4.15 -3.29
CA ASN A 44 18.05 5.23 -3.20
C ASN A 44 17.52 6.61 -3.65
N CYS A 45 16.25 6.71 -4.07
CA CYS A 45 15.63 8.00 -4.38
C CYS A 45 15.55 8.88 -3.12
N SER A 46 15.59 10.20 -3.34
CA SER A 46 15.46 11.21 -2.29
C SER A 46 14.15 11.03 -1.51
N THR A 47 14.21 11.27 -0.20
CA THR A 47 13.04 11.30 0.68
C THR A 47 12.62 12.73 0.96
N GLY A 48 11.30 12.99 0.88
CA GLY A 48 10.72 14.31 1.08
C GLY A 48 9.26 14.17 1.51
N PRO A 49 8.99 13.71 2.76
CA PRO A 49 7.63 13.45 3.23
C PRO A 49 6.82 14.74 3.30
N SER A 50 5.65 14.78 2.66
CA SER A 50 4.76 15.95 2.60
C SER A 50 3.62 15.89 3.63
N SER A 51 3.55 14.85 4.46
CA SER A 51 2.51 14.68 5.47
C SER A 51 3.08 14.20 6.80
N LEU A 52 2.35 14.45 7.90
CA LEU A 52 2.75 13.95 9.23
C LEU A 52 2.88 12.42 9.23
N TYR A 53 1.99 11.72 8.54
CA TYR A 53 2.05 10.27 8.38
C TYR A 53 3.37 9.83 7.74
N ALA A 54 3.72 10.38 6.60
CA ALA A 54 4.95 10.04 5.89
C ALA A 54 6.20 10.44 6.70
N ALA A 55 6.18 11.63 7.32
CA ALA A 55 7.28 12.11 8.16
C ALA A 55 7.51 11.21 9.38
N THR A 56 6.45 10.74 10.04
CA THR A 56 6.60 9.82 11.17
C THR A 56 7.06 8.43 10.75
N LYS A 57 6.66 7.94 9.59
CA LYS A 57 7.18 6.68 9.02
C LYS A 57 8.67 6.78 8.71
N LEU A 58 9.08 7.82 7.99
CA LEU A 58 10.50 8.06 7.69
C LEU A 58 11.33 8.25 8.98
N GLY A 59 10.83 9.05 9.94
CA GLY A 59 11.49 9.26 11.22
C GLY A 59 11.65 7.97 12.03
N CYS A 60 10.66 7.06 11.96
CA CYS A 60 10.75 5.74 12.56
C CYS A 60 11.89 4.93 11.93
N TYR A 61 11.97 4.89 10.61
CA TYR A 61 13.06 4.20 9.91
C TYR A 61 14.43 4.75 10.29
N LEU A 62 14.62 6.06 10.23
CA LEU A 62 15.90 6.69 10.55
C LEU A 62 16.36 6.39 11.99
N ALA A 63 15.43 6.42 12.94
CA ALA A 63 15.72 6.06 14.32
C ALA A 63 16.04 4.57 14.49
N LEU A 64 15.29 3.69 13.81
CA LEU A 64 15.54 2.24 13.82
C LEU A 64 16.89 1.89 13.19
N GLU A 65 17.31 2.60 12.16
CA GLU A 65 18.62 2.41 11.52
C GLU A 65 19.77 2.73 12.51
N GLN A 66 19.65 3.77 13.33
CA GLN A 66 20.64 4.07 14.37
C GLN A 66 20.56 3.07 15.52
N LEU A 67 19.36 2.67 15.93
CA LEU A 67 19.16 1.64 16.95
C LEU A 67 19.78 0.30 16.53
N SER A 68 19.64 -0.06 15.24
CA SER A 68 20.27 -1.23 14.64
C SER A 68 21.79 -1.24 14.87
N LYS A 69 22.46 -0.15 14.56
CA LYS A 69 23.92 0.00 14.78
C LYS A 69 24.31 -0.11 16.25
N LEU A 70 23.50 0.46 17.14
CA LEU A 70 23.75 0.48 18.57
C LEU A 70 23.56 -0.91 19.22
N MET A 71 22.53 -1.65 18.80
CA MET A 71 22.09 -2.90 19.44
C MET A 71 22.51 -4.16 18.68
N GLY A 72 23.12 -4.04 17.51
CA GLY A 72 23.50 -5.18 16.65
C GLY A 72 22.30 -5.95 16.10
N MET A 73 21.14 -5.30 15.95
CA MET A 73 19.92 -5.88 15.39
C MET A 73 19.76 -5.45 13.93
N GLU A 74 19.60 -6.38 13.01
CA GLU A 74 19.30 -6.07 11.61
C GLU A 74 17.92 -5.41 11.48
N VAL A 75 17.80 -4.36 10.67
CA VAL A 75 16.53 -3.69 10.34
C VAL A 75 16.26 -3.76 8.86
N THR A 76 15.05 -4.18 8.50
CA THR A 76 14.52 -4.09 7.14
C THR A 76 13.27 -3.22 7.17
N TRP A 77 13.21 -2.21 6.29
CA TRP A 77 12.13 -1.25 6.23
C TRP A 77 11.39 -1.38 4.91
N LEU A 78 10.12 -1.81 4.97
CA LEU A 78 9.31 -2.10 3.79
C LEU A 78 8.50 -0.86 3.38
N ARG A 79 8.84 -0.22 2.27
CA ARG A 79 8.04 0.86 1.71
C ARG A 79 6.94 0.29 0.85
N PHE A 80 5.72 0.25 1.39
CA PHE A 80 4.54 -0.22 0.68
C PHE A 80 4.05 0.85 -0.30
N PHE A 81 3.73 0.38 -1.52
CA PHE A 81 3.02 1.16 -2.52
C PHE A 81 1.51 0.97 -2.37
N TYR A 82 0.71 1.19 -3.42
CA TYR A 82 -0.74 1.08 -3.28
C TYR A 82 -1.16 -0.37 -3.23
N LEU A 83 -1.97 -0.68 -2.23
CA LEU A 83 -2.51 -2.03 -2.03
C LEU A 83 -3.99 -2.05 -2.37
N PHE A 84 -4.46 -3.21 -2.79
CA PHE A 84 -5.88 -3.49 -2.96
C PHE A 84 -6.15 -4.95 -2.64
N GLY A 85 -7.41 -5.29 -2.33
CA GLY A 85 -7.79 -6.66 -2.05
C GLY A 85 -8.91 -6.79 -1.02
N PRO A 86 -9.17 -8.02 -0.56
CA PRO A 86 -10.06 -8.28 0.56
C PRO A 86 -9.73 -7.48 1.82
N TYR A 87 -10.75 -7.11 2.59
CA TYR A 87 -10.64 -6.38 3.87
C TYR A 87 -10.09 -4.94 3.78
N GLU A 88 -10.00 -4.36 2.59
CA GLU A 88 -9.65 -2.94 2.46
C GLU A 88 -10.82 -2.06 2.94
N ASP A 89 -10.50 -0.90 3.54
CA ASP A 89 -11.49 0.08 3.99
C ASP A 89 -12.34 0.58 2.79
N GLU A 90 -13.68 0.54 2.93
CA GLU A 90 -14.64 0.96 1.88
C GLU A 90 -14.40 2.36 1.33
N ARG A 91 -13.79 3.25 2.12
CA ARG A 91 -13.47 4.62 1.73
C ARG A 91 -12.29 4.73 0.75
N ARG A 92 -11.52 3.64 0.57
CA ARG A 92 -10.41 3.60 -0.37
C ARG A 92 -10.92 3.42 -1.79
N LEU A 93 -10.09 3.80 -2.77
CA LEU A 93 -10.50 3.86 -4.18
C LEU A 93 -11.11 2.56 -4.71
N VAL A 94 -10.41 1.42 -4.56
CA VAL A 94 -10.85 0.16 -5.17
C VAL A 94 -12.17 -0.30 -4.55
N PRO A 95 -12.30 -0.45 -3.21
CA PRO A 95 -13.56 -0.88 -2.63
C PRO A 95 -14.69 0.14 -2.81
N SER A 96 -14.42 1.45 -2.75
CA SER A 96 -15.47 2.46 -2.96
C SER A 96 -16.12 2.36 -4.34
N VAL A 97 -15.30 2.12 -5.38
CA VAL A 97 -15.81 1.90 -6.75
C VAL A 97 -16.59 0.59 -6.81
N ILE A 98 -16.03 -0.52 -6.30
CA ILE A 98 -16.70 -1.83 -6.30
C ILE A 98 -18.04 -1.76 -5.58
N CYS A 99 -18.07 -1.23 -4.35
CA CYS A 99 -19.29 -1.15 -3.54
C CYS A 99 -20.35 -0.24 -4.17
N SER A 100 -19.96 0.90 -4.78
CA SER A 100 -20.90 1.75 -5.52
C SER A 100 -21.52 1.00 -6.68
N LEU A 101 -20.71 0.32 -7.50
CA LEU A 101 -21.20 -0.42 -8.68
C LEU A 101 -22.06 -1.63 -8.28
N LEU A 102 -21.73 -2.34 -7.21
CA LEU A 102 -22.55 -3.44 -6.68
C LEU A 102 -23.91 -3.00 -6.14
N LYS A 103 -23.99 -1.75 -5.66
CA LYS A 103 -25.26 -1.12 -5.20
C LYS A 103 -26.00 -0.40 -6.34
N ASP A 104 -25.60 -0.60 -7.62
CA ASP A 104 -26.12 0.10 -8.81
C ASP A 104 -26.08 1.65 -8.67
N GLN A 105 -25.06 2.18 -7.97
CA GLN A 105 -24.83 3.60 -7.75
C GLN A 105 -23.69 4.13 -8.62
N GLU A 106 -23.70 5.46 -8.87
CA GLU A 106 -22.61 6.13 -9.59
C GLU A 106 -21.32 6.10 -8.75
N ALA A 107 -20.24 5.56 -9.34
CA ALA A 107 -18.89 5.66 -8.80
C ALA A 107 -18.24 6.95 -9.30
N LYS A 108 -18.20 7.98 -8.44
CA LYS A 108 -17.59 9.28 -8.75
C LYS A 108 -16.09 9.23 -8.45
N VAL A 109 -15.28 9.54 -9.45
CA VAL A 109 -13.81 9.52 -9.35
C VAL A 109 -13.21 10.77 -10.02
N THR A 110 -11.93 11.01 -9.82
CA THR A 110 -11.17 12.03 -10.54
C THR A 110 -11.11 11.71 -12.03
N ARG A 111 -10.47 12.55 -12.84
CA ARG A 111 -10.24 12.25 -14.27
C ARG A 111 -9.41 10.97 -14.47
N GLY A 112 -8.65 10.56 -13.45
CA GLY A 112 -7.97 9.27 -13.39
C GLY A 112 -6.63 9.22 -14.14
N ASP A 113 -6.02 10.36 -14.44
CA ASP A 113 -4.73 10.41 -15.13
C ASP A 113 -3.54 10.07 -14.21
N GLN A 114 -3.76 9.99 -12.88
CA GLN A 114 -2.72 9.61 -11.93
C GLN A 114 -2.25 8.17 -12.21
N ILE A 115 -0.94 8.00 -12.23
CA ILE A 115 -0.31 6.69 -12.34
C ILE A 115 0.02 6.18 -10.93
N ARG A 116 -0.35 4.94 -10.65
CA ARG A 116 -0.10 4.25 -9.38
C ARG A 116 0.42 2.84 -9.65
N ASP A 117 1.06 2.29 -8.64
CA ASP A 117 1.50 0.90 -8.58
C ASP A 117 0.58 0.17 -7.61
N PHE A 118 -0.30 -0.67 -8.14
CA PHE A 118 -1.26 -1.45 -7.35
C PHE A 118 -0.78 -2.89 -7.18
N LEU A 119 -0.65 -3.34 -5.93
CA LEU A 119 -0.29 -4.71 -5.57
C LEU A 119 -1.42 -5.35 -4.77
N HIS A 120 -1.75 -6.61 -5.11
CA HIS A 120 -2.75 -7.37 -4.35
C HIS A 120 -2.26 -7.66 -2.93
N VAL A 121 -3.14 -7.59 -1.93
CA VAL A 121 -2.79 -7.73 -0.51
C VAL A 121 -2.15 -9.08 -0.17
N GLU A 122 -2.54 -10.17 -0.83
CA GLU A 122 -1.91 -11.48 -0.64
C GLU A 122 -0.47 -11.52 -1.18
N ASP A 123 -0.21 -10.85 -2.31
CA ASP A 123 1.14 -10.73 -2.85
C ASP A 123 2.02 -9.84 -1.96
N MET A 124 1.45 -8.81 -1.35
CA MET A 124 2.14 -8.02 -0.32
C MET A 124 2.52 -8.89 0.87
N ALA A 125 1.59 -9.71 1.38
CA ALA A 125 1.87 -10.62 2.49
C ALA A 125 2.97 -11.63 2.13
N ALA A 126 2.92 -12.19 0.92
CA ALA A 126 3.96 -13.08 0.40
C ALA A 126 5.32 -12.37 0.29
N ALA A 127 5.35 -11.09 -0.14
CA ALA A 127 6.58 -10.30 -0.20
C ALA A 127 7.18 -10.07 1.20
N ILE A 128 6.36 -9.75 2.20
CA ILE A 128 6.80 -9.62 3.60
C ILE A 128 7.47 -10.93 4.07
N CYS A 129 6.84 -12.08 3.83
CA CYS A 129 7.38 -13.39 4.20
C CYS A 129 8.72 -13.67 3.47
N ALA A 130 8.79 -13.38 2.17
CA ALA A 130 10.01 -13.56 1.39
C ALA A 130 11.17 -12.69 1.90
N VAL A 131 10.89 -11.41 2.21
CA VAL A 131 11.89 -10.52 2.80
C VAL A 131 12.31 -10.99 4.20
N ALA A 132 11.36 -11.41 5.03
CA ALA A 132 11.67 -11.90 6.38
C ALA A 132 12.58 -13.15 6.37
N GLN A 133 12.48 -13.98 5.34
CA GLN A 133 13.31 -15.19 5.14
C GLN A 133 14.61 -14.92 4.39
N SER A 134 14.80 -13.74 3.82
CA SER A 134 15.99 -13.35 3.06
C SER A 134 17.06 -12.70 3.95
N HIS A 135 18.19 -12.32 3.36
CA HIS A 135 19.24 -11.50 4.00
C HIS A 135 19.13 -10.01 3.67
N LEU A 136 18.02 -9.57 3.10
CA LEU A 136 17.79 -8.16 2.78
C LEU A 136 17.70 -7.31 4.06
N THR A 137 18.49 -6.25 4.14
CA THR A 137 18.47 -5.24 5.22
C THR A 137 18.29 -3.84 4.63
N GLY A 138 17.94 -2.87 5.46
CA GLY A 138 17.65 -1.51 4.99
C GLY A 138 16.32 -1.41 4.26
N VAL A 139 16.15 -0.43 3.39
CA VAL A 139 14.88 -0.18 2.69
C VAL A 139 14.65 -1.20 1.57
N VAL A 140 13.42 -1.68 1.46
CA VAL A 140 12.93 -2.54 0.35
C VAL A 140 11.57 -2.05 -0.10
N ASN A 141 11.42 -1.78 -1.39
CA ASN A 141 10.14 -1.41 -1.98
C ASN A 141 9.24 -2.63 -2.17
N ILE A 142 7.99 -2.52 -1.72
CA ILE A 142 6.95 -3.53 -1.90
C ILE A 142 5.86 -2.95 -2.81
N GLY A 143 5.97 -3.27 -4.08
CA GLY A 143 5.07 -2.86 -5.15
C GLY A 143 5.12 -3.85 -6.30
N SER A 144 4.17 -3.74 -7.23
CA SER A 144 4.10 -4.60 -8.41
C SER A 144 5.17 -4.26 -9.46
N GLY A 145 5.67 -3.02 -9.46
CA GLY A 145 6.52 -2.48 -10.52
C GLY A 145 5.76 -2.21 -11.83
N GLN A 146 4.42 -2.27 -11.81
CA GLN A 146 3.58 -2.06 -12.99
C GLN A 146 2.78 -0.75 -12.86
N PRO A 147 3.09 0.27 -13.67
CA PRO A 147 2.36 1.53 -13.64
C PRO A 147 0.97 1.35 -14.26
N VAL A 148 -0.07 1.78 -13.55
CA VAL A 148 -1.45 1.74 -14.00
C VAL A 148 -2.09 3.10 -13.75
N THR A 149 -2.85 3.63 -14.72
CA THR A 149 -3.65 4.84 -14.47
C THR A 149 -4.86 4.50 -13.60
N VAL A 150 -5.27 5.43 -12.75
CA VAL A 150 -6.50 5.27 -11.96
C VAL A 150 -7.70 5.05 -12.87
N ARG A 151 -7.72 5.69 -14.06
CA ARG A 151 -8.75 5.48 -15.09
C ARG A 151 -8.82 4.03 -15.54
N ASP A 152 -7.67 3.44 -15.90
CA ASP A 152 -7.64 2.05 -16.39
C ASP A 152 -8.07 1.08 -15.29
N LEU A 153 -7.62 1.31 -14.05
CA LEU A 153 -8.03 0.52 -12.89
C LEU A 153 -9.56 0.53 -12.71
N VAL A 154 -10.18 1.74 -12.63
CA VAL A 154 -11.63 1.83 -12.38
C VAL A 154 -12.44 1.36 -13.58
N SER A 155 -11.96 1.57 -14.81
CA SER A 155 -12.59 1.03 -16.01
C SER A 155 -12.62 -0.49 -15.99
N LYS A 156 -11.51 -1.13 -15.58
CA LYS A 156 -11.42 -2.59 -15.44
C LYS A 156 -12.41 -3.12 -14.40
N ILE A 157 -12.61 -2.44 -13.27
CA ILE A 157 -13.64 -2.80 -12.28
C ILE A 157 -15.03 -2.73 -12.92
N GLY A 158 -15.31 -1.66 -13.68
CA GLY A 158 -16.58 -1.52 -14.41
C GLY A 158 -16.82 -2.63 -15.44
N GLU A 159 -15.77 -3.05 -16.16
CA GLU A 159 -15.82 -4.19 -17.09
C GLU A 159 -16.15 -5.51 -16.37
N ILE A 160 -15.48 -5.78 -15.25
CA ILE A 160 -15.70 -7.01 -14.47
C ILE A 160 -17.15 -7.09 -13.97
N LEU A 161 -17.73 -5.97 -13.58
CA LEU A 161 -19.09 -5.89 -13.04
C LEU A 161 -20.19 -5.65 -14.10
N ASP A 162 -19.81 -5.40 -15.37
CA ASP A 162 -20.71 -4.93 -16.42
C ASP A 162 -21.50 -3.66 -16.03
N ARG A 163 -20.80 -2.69 -15.46
CA ARG A 163 -21.35 -1.43 -14.92
C ARG A 163 -20.58 -0.19 -15.34
N GLN A 164 -19.91 -0.21 -16.50
CA GLN A 164 -19.04 0.88 -17.00
C GLN A 164 -19.77 2.24 -17.05
N LYS A 165 -21.07 2.25 -17.36
CA LYS A 165 -21.89 3.47 -17.49
C LYS A 165 -22.06 4.22 -16.16
N LEU A 166 -21.91 3.53 -15.03
CA LEU A 166 -22.01 4.11 -13.70
C LEU A 166 -20.72 4.80 -13.23
N ILE A 167 -19.59 4.58 -13.93
CA ILE A 167 -18.34 5.27 -13.61
C ILE A 167 -18.39 6.70 -14.14
N LYS A 168 -18.16 7.68 -13.25
CA LYS A 168 -18.16 9.12 -13.55
C LYS A 168 -16.76 9.69 -13.39
N LEU A 169 -15.96 9.53 -14.45
CA LEU A 169 -14.62 10.14 -14.54
C LEU A 169 -14.73 11.67 -14.54
N GLY A 170 -13.86 12.33 -13.77
CA GLY A 170 -13.82 13.79 -13.66
C GLY A 170 -14.91 14.40 -12.76
N ALA A 171 -15.72 13.57 -12.10
CA ALA A 171 -16.73 14.06 -11.16
C ALA A 171 -16.13 14.61 -9.85
N LEU A 172 -14.90 14.21 -9.51
CA LEU A 172 -14.15 14.73 -8.37
C LEU A 172 -12.92 15.51 -8.86
N PRO A 173 -12.56 16.63 -8.22
CA PRO A 173 -11.31 17.33 -8.50
C PRO A 173 -10.10 16.55 -7.99
N TYR A 174 -8.92 16.82 -8.52
CA TYR A 174 -7.67 16.37 -7.91
C TYR A 174 -7.40 17.12 -6.60
N SER A 175 -6.79 16.43 -5.63
CA SER A 175 -6.16 17.13 -4.50
C SER A 175 -4.96 17.93 -5.00
N GLY A 176 -4.81 19.19 -4.54
CA GLY A 176 -3.76 20.09 -5.03
C GLY A 176 -2.31 19.61 -4.75
N SER A 177 -2.12 18.66 -3.82
CA SER A 177 -0.83 18.09 -3.45
C SER A 177 -0.66 16.64 -3.89
N GLU A 178 -1.58 16.11 -4.72
CA GLU A 178 -1.53 14.71 -5.12
C GLU A 178 -0.45 14.46 -6.18
N PRO A 179 0.55 13.58 -5.93
CA PRO A 179 1.53 13.22 -6.94
C PRO A 179 0.87 12.55 -8.14
N MET A 180 1.24 12.96 -9.36
CA MET A 180 0.67 12.39 -10.59
C MET A 180 1.26 11.04 -10.97
N SER A 181 2.43 10.67 -10.44
CA SER A 181 3.05 9.37 -10.72
C SER A 181 3.73 8.83 -9.46
N ILE A 182 3.37 7.59 -9.08
CA ILE A 182 4.03 6.82 -8.02
C ILE A 182 4.06 5.37 -8.48
N CYS A 183 5.26 4.85 -8.78
CA CYS A 183 5.49 3.46 -9.17
C CYS A 183 6.81 2.95 -8.55
N ALA A 184 6.82 1.72 -8.06
CA ALA A 184 8.00 1.11 -7.45
C ALA A 184 9.00 0.63 -8.50
N ASP A 185 10.27 0.90 -8.29
CA ASP A 185 11.29 -0.04 -8.70
C ASP A 185 11.36 -1.14 -7.64
N ASN A 186 10.93 -2.34 -7.98
CA ASN A 186 10.92 -3.50 -7.08
C ASN A 186 12.08 -4.48 -7.38
N SER A 187 13.07 -4.05 -8.14
CA SER A 187 14.21 -4.88 -8.56
C SER A 187 14.95 -5.46 -7.36
N ARG A 188 15.10 -4.69 -6.29
CA ARG A 188 15.76 -5.16 -5.09
C ARG A 188 15.04 -6.35 -4.44
N LEU A 189 13.72 -6.32 -4.38
CA LEU A 189 12.89 -7.42 -3.89
C LEU A 189 13.01 -8.65 -4.80
N THR A 190 12.77 -8.48 -6.09
CA THR A 190 12.68 -9.59 -7.05
C THR A 190 14.01 -10.26 -7.34
N GLN A 191 15.12 -9.52 -7.31
CA GLN A 191 16.46 -10.07 -7.55
C GLN A 191 17.08 -10.76 -6.33
N ASN A 192 16.62 -10.45 -5.12
CA ASN A 192 17.20 -10.96 -3.88
C ASN A 192 16.27 -11.90 -3.10
N THR A 193 15.11 -12.21 -3.66
CA THR A 193 14.18 -13.19 -3.10
C THR A 193 13.59 -14.07 -4.20
N GLN A 194 12.88 -15.12 -3.82
CA GLN A 194 12.09 -15.97 -4.75
C GLN A 194 10.67 -15.42 -4.97
N TRP A 195 10.39 -14.19 -4.52
CA TRP A 195 9.06 -13.61 -4.62
C TRP A 195 8.71 -13.25 -6.07
N VAL A 196 7.53 -13.69 -6.46
CA VAL A 196 6.87 -13.32 -7.72
C VAL A 196 5.40 -13.05 -7.39
N PRO A 197 4.79 -11.98 -7.89
CA PRO A 197 3.38 -11.72 -7.67
C PRO A 197 2.54 -12.83 -8.32
N ARG A 198 1.57 -13.34 -7.57
CA ARG A 198 0.61 -14.35 -8.00
C ARG A 198 -0.51 -13.75 -8.86
N TYR A 199 -0.91 -12.52 -8.52
CA TYR A 199 -1.99 -11.81 -9.17
C TYR A 199 -1.45 -10.79 -10.17
N ASN A 200 -1.88 -10.86 -11.42
CA ASN A 200 -1.90 -9.67 -12.27
C ASN A 200 -3.08 -8.77 -11.87
N LEU A 201 -3.14 -7.54 -12.39
CA LEU A 201 -4.17 -6.58 -12.02
C LEU A 201 -5.59 -7.14 -12.21
N GLU A 202 -5.87 -7.77 -13.35
CA GLU A 202 -7.22 -8.29 -13.66
C GLU A 202 -7.64 -9.40 -12.70
N HIS A 203 -6.77 -10.40 -12.49
CA HIS A 203 -7.09 -11.51 -11.59
C HIS A 203 -7.27 -11.02 -10.14
N GLY A 204 -6.44 -10.09 -9.69
CA GLY A 204 -6.57 -9.50 -8.36
C GLY A 204 -7.85 -8.70 -8.18
N LEU A 205 -8.26 -7.93 -9.21
CA LEU A 205 -9.53 -7.19 -9.18
C LEU A 205 -10.74 -8.14 -9.18
N ARG A 206 -10.73 -9.22 -9.97
CA ARG A 206 -11.80 -10.24 -9.94
C ARG A 206 -11.93 -10.86 -8.55
N HIS A 207 -10.82 -11.29 -7.96
CA HIS A 207 -10.80 -11.83 -6.60
C HIS A 207 -11.35 -10.82 -5.56
N THR A 208 -10.96 -9.56 -5.69
CA THR A 208 -11.44 -8.48 -4.80
C THR A 208 -12.95 -8.24 -4.97
N VAL A 209 -13.44 -8.22 -6.21
CA VAL A 209 -14.88 -8.06 -6.53
C VAL A 209 -15.68 -9.23 -5.96
N GLU A 210 -15.25 -10.47 -6.17
CA GLU A 210 -15.91 -11.67 -5.62
C GLU A 210 -15.99 -11.60 -4.09
N TRP A 211 -14.91 -11.20 -3.44
CA TRP A 211 -14.91 -11.03 -1.98
C TRP A 211 -15.93 -9.98 -1.51
N TRP A 212 -15.99 -8.81 -2.17
CA TRP A 212 -16.94 -7.76 -1.82
C TRP A 212 -18.39 -8.16 -2.09
N GLN A 213 -18.66 -8.92 -3.16
CA GLN A 213 -19.99 -9.48 -3.42
C GLN A 213 -20.46 -10.39 -2.27
N LEU A 214 -19.61 -11.31 -1.82
CA LEU A 214 -19.91 -12.22 -0.73
C LEU A 214 -20.04 -11.47 0.60
N HIS A 215 -19.16 -10.50 0.85
CA HIS A 215 -19.17 -9.69 2.07
C HIS A 215 -20.47 -8.89 2.23
N LEU A 216 -20.88 -8.16 1.19
CA LEU A 216 -22.11 -7.37 1.20
C LEU A 216 -23.36 -8.25 1.27
N ALA A 217 -23.36 -9.42 0.63
CA ALA A 217 -24.45 -10.38 0.73
C ALA A 217 -24.62 -10.95 2.14
N SER A 218 -23.51 -11.12 2.87
CA SER A 218 -23.50 -11.66 4.24
C SER A 218 -23.80 -10.58 5.31
N HIS A 219 -23.62 -9.29 4.99
CA HIS A 219 -23.75 -8.16 5.90
C HIS A 219 -24.61 -7.03 5.30
N PRO A 220 -25.89 -7.28 4.95
CA PRO A 220 -26.70 -6.34 4.18
C PRO A 220 -27.03 -5.01 4.91
N SER A 221 -26.78 -4.92 6.22
CA SER A 221 -27.11 -3.76 7.06
C SER A 221 -25.92 -3.15 7.82
N GLN A 222 -24.71 -3.62 7.61
CA GLN A 222 -23.52 -3.02 8.23
C GLN A 222 -22.86 -2.04 7.25
N GLU A 223 -22.81 -0.76 7.63
CA GLU A 223 -21.74 0.10 7.15
C GLU A 223 -20.43 -0.46 7.70
N TRP A 224 -19.44 -0.67 6.85
CA TRP A 224 -18.13 -1.15 7.28
C TRP A 224 -17.48 -0.08 8.19
N GLU A 225 -17.43 -0.35 9.50
CA GLU A 225 -16.82 0.59 10.45
C GLU A 225 -15.28 0.61 10.40
N GLY A 226 -14.65 -0.16 9.50
CA GLY A 226 -13.20 -0.32 9.47
C GLY A 226 -12.65 -1.03 10.70
N LEU A 227 -11.41 -1.52 10.62
CA LEU A 227 -10.73 -1.94 11.86
C LEU A 227 -10.45 -0.70 12.71
N PRO A 228 -10.75 -0.71 14.02
CA PRO A 228 -10.48 0.43 14.90
C PRO A 228 -8.98 0.78 14.82
N GLY A 229 -8.69 1.98 14.33
CA GLY A 229 -7.31 2.52 14.26
C GLY A 229 -6.64 2.49 12.89
N ALA A 230 -7.37 2.30 11.78
CA ALA A 230 -6.83 2.47 10.42
C ALA A 230 -6.77 3.94 9.99
#